data_cbe4cad7ff8eb90e6ad20be562e68797
#
_entry.id   cbe4cad7ff8eb90e6ad20be562e68797
#
_cell.length_a   1.000
_cell.length_b   1.000
_cell.length_c   1.000
_cell.angle_alpha   90.00
_cell.angle_beta   90.00
_cell.angle_gamma   90.00
#
_symmetry.space_group_name_H-M   'P 1'
#
loop_
_entity.id
_entity.type
_entity.pdbx_description
1 polymer ?
#
loop_
_entity_poly.entity_id
_entity_poly.type
_entity_poly.pdbx_seq_one_letter_code
_entity_poly.pdbx_strand_id
1 'polypeptide(L)'
;MPGPPAAAKRAAKSVRESPALAPHILVTGSTRGIGAAIQAALAAKGARVVGHGRTDGPGVIGADLADPGAGDVLWDRALAALDGRIDVLVNNAGVFEAVAVDAPAEDWQGAWSRTMQINLQASADLCRRAVLHFREQGRGGRIVNIASRAAYRGDSPAHWHYAASKAGMVGMTKSIARGYAREEILAFAVCPGFVMTGMADEYLASRGGDKLLADIPLGRVASPEEVASVAAYLALEAPASMTGAVLDVNGASFVR
;
A
#
# COMPACT_ATOMS: atom_id res chain seq x y z
N MET A 1 25.70 53.09 4.75
CA MET A 1 25.50 51.64 4.58
C MET A 1 24.79 51.13 5.81
N PRO A 2 23.48 50.76 5.76
CA PRO A 2 22.82 50.14 6.89
C PRO A 2 23.20 48.64 6.96
N GLY A 3 23.52 48.15 8.14
CA GLY A 3 23.89 46.76 8.40
C GLY A 3 22.71 45.79 8.29
N PRO A 4 22.99 44.47 8.15
CA PRO A 4 21.96 43.47 7.92
C PRO A 4 21.05 43.32 9.15
N PRO A 5 19.75 42.98 8.94
CA PRO A 5 18.79 42.81 10.03
C PRO A 5 19.10 41.53 10.84
N ALA A 6 18.98 41.63 12.13
CA ALA A 6 19.18 40.57 13.11
C ALA A 6 18.20 39.39 12.85
N ALA A 7 18.75 38.20 12.65
CA ALA A 7 18.00 36.95 12.55
C ALA A 7 17.29 36.68 13.89
N ALA A 8 15.96 36.68 13.86
CA ALA A 8 15.15 36.30 15.02
C ALA A 8 15.40 34.83 15.37
N LYS A 9 16.03 34.56 16.49
CA LYS A 9 16.16 33.22 17.08
C LYS A 9 14.75 32.73 17.47
N ARG A 10 14.18 31.84 16.70
CA ARG A 10 12.99 31.06 17.08
C ARG A 10 13.39 30.19 18.27
N ALA A 11 12.88 30.50 19.46
CA ALA A 11 13.04 29.66 20.63
C ALA A 11 12.42 28.29 20.34
N ALA A 12 13.22 27.24 20.47
CA ALA A 12 12.75 25.86 20.45
C ALA A 12 11.83 25.68 21.67
N LYS A 13 10.51 25.61 21.44
CA LYS A 13 9.56 25.13 22.43
C LYS A 13 9.91 23.67 22.72
N SER A 14 10.30 23.36 23.95
CA SER A 14 10.36 21.98 24.44
C SER A 14 8.95 21.41 24.38
N VAL A 15 8.69 20.56 23.38
CA VAL A 15 7.48 19.77 23.31
C VAL A 15 7.59 18.74 24.43
N ARG A 16 6.78 18.89 25.48
CA ARG A 16 6.51 17.80 26.41
C ARG A 16 5.85 16.72 25.54
N GLU A 17 6.54 15.61 25.32
CA GLU A 17 5.97 14.41 24.71
C GLU A 17 4.82 13.91 25.60
N SER A 18 3.60 14.27 25.25
CA SER A 18 2.44 13.51 25.69
C SER A 18 2.62 12.08 25.17
N PRO A 19 2.23 11.03 25.94
CA PRO A 19 2.32 9.67 25.42
C PRO A 19 1.62 9.63 24.06
N ALA A 20 2.41 9.30 23.03
CA ALA A 20 1.89 9.25 21.66
C ALA A 20 0.72 8.27 21.63
N LEU A 21 -0.47 8.76 21.31
CA LEU A 21 -1.65 7.91 21.14
C LEU A 21 -1.34 6.86 20.08
N ALA A 22 -1.72 5.60 20.36
CA ALA A 22 -1.54 4.50 19.42
C ALA A 22 -2.07 4.89 18.02
N PRO A 23 -1.30 4.71 16.95
CA PRO A 23 -1.77 5.02 15.59
C PRO A 23 -2.96 4.15 15.21
N HIS A 24 -3.98 4.74 14.57
CA HIS A 24 -5.14 4.03 14.02
C HIS A 24 -4.93 3.77 12.53
N ILE A 25 -5.03 2.51 12.12
CA ILE A 25 -4.59 2.07 10.79
C ILE A 25 -5.66 1.20 10.12
N LEU A 26 -5.96 1.52 8.86
CA LEU A 26 -6.72 0.63 7.97
C LEU A 26 -5.75 -0.11 7.04
N VAL A 27 -5.84 -1.45 7.01
CA VAL A 27 -5.08 -2.30 6.08
C VAL A 27 -6.04 -3.07 5.17
N THR A 28 -5.96 -2.85 3.86
CA THR A 28 -6.82 -3.57 2.92
C THR A 28 -6.23 -4.92 2.52
N GLY A 29 -7.10 -5.95 2.30
CA GLY A 29 -6.66 -7.29 1.91
C GLY A 29 -5.83 -7.98 2.98
N SER A 30 -6.20 -7.86 4.25
CA SER A 30 -5.41 -8.30 5.40
C SER A 30 -5.73 -9.71 5.91
N THR A 31 -6.57 -10.47 5.21
CA THR A 31 -6.98 -11.80 5.68
C THR A 31 -5.95 -12.90 5.43
N ARG A 32 -4.93 -12.66 4.58
CA ARG A 32 -3.86 -13.61 4.25
C ARG A 32 -2.62 -12.92 3.67
N GLY A 33 -1.53 -13.68 3.55
CA GLY A 33 -0.31 -13.28 2.84
C GLY A 33 0.28 -11.97 3.36
N ILE A 34 0.70 -11.08 2.45
CA ILE A 34 1.35 -9.81 2.76
C ILE A 34 0.47 -8.95 3.69
N GLY A 35 -0.82 -8.84 3.42
CA GLY A 35 -1.71 -7.99 4.21
C GLY A 35 -1.87 -8.47 5.64
N ALA A 36 -1.96 -9.79 5.88
CA ALA A 36 -1.99 -10.36 7.23
C ALA A 36 -0.68 -10.10 7.98
N ALA A 37 0.46 -10.26 7.31
CA ALA A 37 1.77 -9.97 7.89
C ALA A 37 1.93 -8.48 8.23
N ILE A 38 1.44 -7.56 7.36
CA ILE A 38 1.43 -6.11 7.64
C ILE A 38 0.57 -5.81 8.86
N GLN A 39 -0.65 -6.34 8.93
CA GLN A 39 -1.54 -6.15 10.07
C GLN A 39 -0.88 -6.62 11.38
N ALA A 40 -0.27 -7.80 11.38
CA ALA A 40 0.44 -8.34 12.54
C ALA A 40 1.64 -7.48 12.94
N ALA A 41 2.47 -7.04 11.97
CA ALA A 41 3.64 -6.21 12.23
C ALA A 41 3.27 -4.84 12.83
N LEU A 42 2.19 -4.22 12.34
CA LEU A 42 1.68 -2.95 12.87
C LEU A 42 1.10 -3.11 14.27
N ALA A 43 0.31 -4.16 14.51
CA ALA A 43 -0.24 -4.46 15.83
C ALA A 43 0.87 -4.75 16.87
N ALA A 44 1.92 -5.48 16.49
CA ALA A 44 3.08 -5.74 17.34
C ALA A 44 3.84 -4.46 17.75
N LYS A 45 3.73 -3.37 16.95
CA LYS A 45 4.28 -2.04 17.27
C LYS A 45 3.29 -1.16 18.05
N GLY A 46 2.19 -1.71 18.55
CA GLY A 46 1.21 -1.02 19.38
C GLY A 46 0.19 -0.20 18.61
N ALA A 47 0.08 -0.35 17.28
CA ALA A 47 -0.97 0.30 16.50
C ALA A 47 -2.33 -0.38 16.72
N ARG A 48 -3.41 0.40 16.68
CA ARG A 48 -4.77 -0.11 16.58
C ARG A 48 -5.12 -0.31 15.10
N VAL A 49 -5.22 -1.57 14.68
CA VAL A 49 -5.38 -1.92 13.28
C VAL A 49 -6.75 -2.52 13.02
N VAL A 50 -7.41 -2.03 11.98
CA VAL A 50 -8.60 -2.66 11.38
C VAL A 50 -8.20 -3.19 10.01
N GLY A 51 -8.50 -4.47 9.79
CA GLY A 51 -8.26 -5.16 8.53
C GLY A 51 -9.47 -5.09 7.60
N HIS A 52 -9.25 -5.49 6.36
CA HIS A 52 -10.30 -5.66 5.36
C HIS A 52 -10.15 -6.99 4.62
N GLY A 53 -11.28 -7.62 4.33
CA GLY A 53 -11.44 -8.80 3.49
C GLY A 53 -12.73 -8.74 2.67
N ARG A 54 -13.06 -9.80 1.92
CA ARG A 54 -14.35 -9.87 1.20
C ARG A 54 -15.56 -10.08 2.12
N THR A 55 -15.33 -10.64 3.29
CA THR A 55 -16.37 -10.93 4.28
C THR A 55 -15.96 -10.40 5.65
N ASP A 56 -16.94 -10.07 6.50
CA ASP A 56 -16.70 -9.67 7.88
C ASP A 56 -16.05 -10.79 8.69
N GLY A 57 -15.21 -10.39 9.64
CA GLY A 57 -14.53 -11.28 10.58
C GLY A 57 -13.97 -10.52 11.79
N PRO A 58 -13.42 -11.21 12.78
CA PRO A 58 -12.82 -10.56 13.95
C PRO A 58 -11.71 -9.56 13.54
N GLY A 59 -11.94 -8.26 13.79
CA GLY A 59 -11.01 -7.20 13.40
C GLY A 59 -10.89 -6.96 11.89
N VAL A 60 -11.81 -7.52 11.09
CA VAL A 60 -11.83 -7.43 9.62
C VAL A 60 -13.20 -6.94 9.16
N ILE A 61 -13.21 -5.92 8.34
CA ILE A 61 -14.40 -5.38 7.68
C ILE A 61 -14.55 -6.00 6.29
N GLY A 62 -15.73 -6.57 6.01
CA GLY A 62 -16.07 -7.16 4.72
C GLY A 62 -16.50 -6.09 3.71
N ALA A 63 -15.86 -6.08 2.53
CA ALA A 63 -16.29 -5.32 1.36
C ALA A 63 -15.71 -5.97 0.10
N ASP A 64 -16.49 -6.09 -0.98
CA ASP A 64 -15.92 -6.53 -2.26
C ASP A 64 -15.46 -5.29 -3.05
N LEU A 65 -14.15 -5.09 -3.14
CA LEU A 65 -13.57 -3.96 -3.87
C LEU A 65 -13.77 -4.06 -5.41
N ALA A 66 -14.34 -5.15 -5.90
CA ALA A 66 -14.82 -5.24 -7.27
C ALA A 66 -16.07 -4.36 -7.50
N ASP A 67 -16.82 -4.07 -6.44
CA ASP A 67 -18.01 -3.23 -6.52
C ASP A 67 -17.63 -1.75 -6.51
N PRO A 68 -18.11 -0.94 -7.46
CA PRO A 68 -17.94 0.51 -7.43
C PRO A 68 -18.49 1.11 -6.13
N GLY A 69 -17.71 2.00 -5.50
CA GLY A 69 -18.12 2.64 -4.23
C GLY A 69 -17.83 1.82 -2.96
N ALA A 70 -17.41 0.56 -3.08
CA ALA A 70 -17.07 -0.27 -1.91
C ALA A 70 -15.94 0.34 -1.07
N GLY A 71 -15.03 1.08 -1.67
CA GLY A 71 -13.97 1.82 -0.97
C GLY A 71 -14.51 2.87 -0.01
N ASP A 72 -15.54 3.62 -0.40
CA ASP A 72 -16.19 4.63 0.46
C ASP A 72 -16.90 3.95 1.66
N VAL A 73 -17.65 2.89 1.41
CA VAL A 73 -18.32 2.11 2.47
C VAL A 73 -17.32 1.50 3.44
N LEU A 74 -16.22 0.93 2.92
CA LEU A 74 -15.14 0.39 3.73
C LEU A 74 -14.51 1.47 4.62
N TRP A 75 -14.24 2.65 4.07
CA TRP A 75 -13.68 3.77 4.81
C TRP A 75 -14.57 4.20 5.98
N ASP A 76 -15.87 4.40 5.75
CA ASP A 76 -16.81 4.83 6.78
C ASP A 76 -16.93 3.80 7.90
N ARG A 77 -16.96 2.51 7.56
CA ARG A 77 -16.98 1.42 8.55
C ARG A 77 -15.66 1.34 9.34
N ALA A 78 -14.53 1.53 8.68
CA ALA A 78 -13.22 1.54 9.34
C ALA A 78 -13.08 2.74 10.28
N LEU A 79 -13.54 3.92 9.84
CA LEU A 79 -13.55 5.13 10.65
C LEU A 79 -14.38 4.94 11.93
N ALA A 80 -15.57 4.34 11.81
CA ALA A 80 -16.41 4.02 12.97
C ALA A 80 -15.74 3.00 13.92
N ALA A 81 -15.10 1.96 13.38
CA ALA A 81 -14.39 0.94 14.17
C ALA A 81 -13.11 1.47 14.86
N LEU A 82 -12.57 2.58 14.36
CA LEU A 82 -11.38 3.26 14.89
C LEU A 82 -11.72 4.58 15.61
N ASP A 83 -12.92 4.68 16.18
CA ASP A 83 -13.41 5.80 17.00
C ASP A 83 -13.29 7.17 16.28
N GLY A 84 -13.61 7.21 14.98
CA GLY A 84 -13.58 8.42 14.17
C GLY A 84 -12.18 8.90 13.77
N ARG A 85 -11.15 8.04 13.89
CA ARG A 85 -9.77 8.42 13.60
C ARG A 85 -9.06 7.36 12.75
N ILE A 86 -8.44 7.79 11.67
CA ILE A 86 -7.48 6.99 10.89
C ILE A 86 -6.24 7.87 10.67
N ASP A 87 -5.07 7.38 11.02
CA ASP A 87 -3.79 8.06 10.85
C ASP A 87 -3.00 7.50 9.67
N VAL A 88 -3.25 6.22 9.35
CA VAL A 88 -2.53 5.51 8.28
C VAL A 88 -3.49 4.67 7.46
N LEU A 89 -3.36 4.76 6.13
CA LEU A 89 -3.98 3.85 5.17
C LEU A 89 -2.91 2.97 4.54
N VAL A 90 -3.10 1.64 4.56
CA VAL A 90 -2.29 0.68 3.80
C VAL A 90 -3.15 0.03 2.72
N ASN A 91 -2.95 0.40 1.47
CA ASN A 91 -3.58 -0.23 0.31
C ASN A 91 -2.76 -1.46 -0.10
N ASN A 92 -3.23 -2.64 0.27
CA ASN A 92 -2.60 -3.90 -0.07
C ASN A 92 -3.53 -4.84 -0.88
N ALA A 93 -4.85 -4.68 -0.79
CA ALA A 93 -5.78 -5.49 -1.56
C ALA A 93 -5.44 -5.47 -3.06
N GLY A 94 -5.51 -6.64 -3.69
CA GLY A 94 -5.26 -6.76 -5.12
C GLY A 94 -5.48 -8.18 -5.62
N VAL A 95 -5.70 -8.27 -6.92
CA VAL A 95 -5.82 -9.53 -7.68
C VAL A 95 -4.70 -9.63 -8.70
N PHE A 96 -4.32 -10.87 -9.01
CA PHE A 96 -3.34 -11.23 -10.03
C PHE A 96 -3.94 -12.40 -10.81
N GLU A 97 -4.72 -12.10 -11.83
CA GLU A 97 -5.48 -13.05 -12.64
C GLU A 97 -4.94 -13.01 -14.07
N ALA A 98 -4.72 -14.16 -14.68
CA ALA A 98 -4.24 -14.23 -16.05
C ALA A 98 -5.40 -14.11 -17.04
N VAL A 99 -5.18 -13.41 -18.15
CA VAL A 99 -6.05 -13.44 -19.33
C VAL A 99 -5.19 -13.51 -20.59
N ALA A 100 -5.44 -14.50 -21.43
CA ALA A 100 -4.68 -14.68 -22.67
C ALA A 100 -5.00 -13.56 -23.67
N VAL A 101 -4.01 -13.14 -24.49
CA VAL A 101 -4.18 -12.05 -25.46
C VAL A 101 -5.19 -12.40 -26.56
N ASP A 102 -5.37 -13.69 -26.82
CA ASP A 102 -6.31 -14.25 -27.79
C ASP A 102 -7.63 -14.73 -27.16
N ALA A 103 -7.86 -14.42 -25.87
CA ALA A 103 -9.15 -14.68 -25.22
C ALA A 103 -10.28 -13.91 -25.90
N PRO A 104 -11.55 -14.36 -25.77
CA PRO A 104 -12.70 -13.59 -26.22
C PRO A 104 -12.67 -12.16 -25.70
N ALA A 105 -13.12 -11.20 -26.52
CA ALA A 105 -13.06 -9.77 -26.18
C ALA A 105 -13.77 -9.44 -24.85
N GLU A 106 -14.86 -10.13 -24.55
CA GLU A 106 -15.59 -9.97 -23.30
C GLU A 106 -14.76 -10.40 -22.09
N ASP A 107 -14.10 -11.55 -22.14
CA ASP A 107 -13.23 -12.05 -21.07
C ASP A 107 -12.03 -11.12 -20.87
N TRP A 108 -11.42 -10.66 -21.97
CA TRP A 108 -10.33 -9.69 -21.93
C TRP A 108 -10.75 -8.39 -21.24
N GLN A 109 -11.86 -7.78 -21.66
CA GLN A 109 -12.38 -6.54 -21.08
C GLN A 109 -12.81 -6.74 -19.63
N GLY A 110 -13.42 -7.88 -19.31
CA GLY A 110 -13.81 -8.24 -17.95
C GLY A 110 -12.59 -8.32 -17.00
N ALA A 111 -11.52 -8.99 -17.42
CA ALA A 111 -10.29 -9.09 -16.65
C ALA A 111 -9.63 -7.72 -16.42
N TRP A 112 -9.59 -6.85 -17.46
CA TRP A 112 -9.11 -5.47 -17.36
C TRP A 112 -9.93 -4.68 -16.36
N SER A 113 -11.24 -4.62 -16.54
CA SER A 113 -12.15 -3.83 -15.71
C SER A 113 -12.06 -4.26 -14.25
N ARG A 114 -12.10 -5.57 -13.99
CA ARG A 114 -12.00 -6.12 -12.64
C ARG A 114 -10.65 -5.79 -11.98
N THR A 115 -9.55 -5.99 -12.70
CA THR A 115 -8.21 -5.72 -12.15
C THR A 115 -8.02 -4.24 -11.87
N MET A 116 -8.41 -3.37 -12.80
CA MET A 116 -8.31 -1.91 -12.61
C MET A 116 -9.20 -1.44 -11.47
N GLN A 117 -10.42 -1.99 -11.34
CA GLN A 117 -11.32 -1.65 -10.25
C GLN A 117 -10.73 -2.02 -8.89
N ILE A 118 -10.27 -3.26 -8.70
CA ILE A 118 -9.77 -3.74 -7.41
C ILE A 118 -8.40 -3.13 -7.08
N ASN A 119 -7.45 -3.20 -8.03
CA ASN A 119 -6.06 -2.86 -7.73
C ASN A 119 -5.79 -1.34 -7.72
N LEU A 120 -6.52 -0.57 -8.53
CA LEU A 120 -6.24 0.85 -8.72
C LEU A 120 -7.40 1.75 -8.29
N GLN A 121 -8.62 1.55 -8.82
CA GLN A 121 -9.73 2.45 -8.54
C GLN A 121 -10.10 2.45 -7.05
N ALA A 122 -10.30 1.29 -6.45
CA ALA A 122 -10.62 1.19 -5.02
C ALA A 122 -9.51 1.80 -4.13
N SER A 123 -8.24 1.60 -4.51
CA SER A 123 -7.11 2.24 -3.81
C SER A 123 -7.12 3.75 -3.99
N ALA A 124 -7.53 4.26 -5.16
CA ALA A 124 -7.64 5.69 -5.41
C ALA A 124 -8.78 6.33 -4.59
N ASP A 125 -9.93 5.66 -4.51
CA ASP A 125 -11.07 6.09 -3.71
C ASP A 125 -10.69 6.16 -2.23
N LEU A 126 -10.04 5.14 -1.70
CA LEU A 126 -9.52 5.12 -0.34
C LEU A 126 -8.46 6.20 -0.09
N CYS A 127 -7.54 6.42 -1.03
CA CYS A 127 -6.56 7.51 -0.94
C CYS A 127 -7.25 8.87 -0.90
N ARG A 128 -8.28 9.08 -1.73
CA ARG A 128 -9.08 10.32 -1.71
C ARG A 128 -9.73 10.54 -0.34
N ARG A 129 -10.36 9.50 0.23
CA ARG A 129 -10.97 9.55 1.57
C ARG A 129 -9.91 9.85 2.65
N ALA A 130 -8.75 9.21 2.57
CA ALA A 130 -7.64 9.43 3.49
C ALA A 130 -7.15 10.89 3.44
N VAL A 131 -6.89 11.43 2.24
CA VAL A 131 -6.45 12.82 2.08
C VAL A 131 -7.48 13.81 2.66
N LEU A 132 -8.77 13.64 2.35
CA LEU A 132 -9.82 14.50 2.88
C LEU A 132 -9.88 14.44 4.40
N HIS A 133 -9.84 13.24 4.98
CA HIS A 133 -9.86 13.01 6.41
C HIS A 133 -8.63 13.60 7.14
N PHE A 134 -7.43 13.41 6.58
CA PHE A 134 -6.20 13.96 7.16
C PHE A 134 -6.18 15.49 7.13
N ARG A 135 -6.72 16.10 6.08
CA ARG A 135 -6.89 17.55 5.98
C ARG A 135 -7.88 18.08 7.02
N GLU A 136 -9.02 17.41 7.18
CA GLU A 136 -10.03 17.77 8.17
C GLU A 136 -9.49 17.68 9.60
N GLN A 137 -8.71 16.65 9.90
CA GLN A 137 -8.06 16.51 11.21
C GLN A 137 -6.93 17.51 11.46
N GLY A 138 -6.31 18.07 10.41
CA GLY A 138 -5.21 19.03 10.51
C GLY A 138 -3.92 18.49 11.15
N ARG A 139 -3.76 17.14 11.14
CA ARG A 139 -2.62 16.45 11.78
C ARG A 139 -1.74 15.69 10.80
N GLY A 140 -2.05 15.80 9.50
CA GLY A 140 -1.42 15.00 8.48
C GLY A 140 -1.83 13.53 8.55
N GLY A 141 -1.06 12.66 7.89
CA GLY A 141 -1.29 11.22 7.87
C GLY A 141 -0.40 10.51 6.88
N ARG A 142 -0.49 9.18 6.83
CA ARG A 142 0.38 8.38 5.96
C ARG A 142 -0.42 7.43 5.08
N ILE A 143 0.02 7.28 3.85
CA ILE A 143 -0.53 6.34 2.86
C ILE A 143 0.61 5.44 2.40
N VAL A 144 0.45 4.13 2.52
CA VAL A 144 1.38 3.12 2.03
C VAL A 144 0.67 2.26 0.99
N ASN A 145 1.13 2.31 -0.24
CA ASN A 145 0.55 1.57 -1.35
C ASN A 145 1.43 0.35 -1.70
N ILE A 146 0.89 -0.86 -1.61
CA ILE A 146 1.58 -2.08 -2.01
C ILE A 146 1.40 -2.27 -3.51
N ALA A 147 2.39 -1.79 -4.26
CA ALA A 147 2.45 -1.89 -5.71
C ALA A 147 3.04 -3.26 -6.14
N SER A 148 3.99 -3.28 -7.06
CA SER A 148 4.72 -4.46 -7.51
C SER A 148 5.94 -4.03 -8.33
N ARG A 149 6.96 -4.88 -8.43
CA ARG A 149 8.03 -4.72 -9.43
C ARG A 149 7.48 -4.67 -10.86
N ALA A 150 6.32 -5.29 -11.11
CA ALA A 150 5.61 -5.23 -12.39
C ALA A 150 5.27 -3.81 -12.84
N ALA A 151 5.16 -2.85 -11.92
CA ALA A 151 4.94 -1.43 -12.22
C ALA A 151 6.05 -0.81 -13.09
N TYR A 152 7.23 -1.39 -13.07
CA TYR A 152 8.41 -0.90 -13.81
C TYR A 152 8.89 -1.85 -14.90
N ARG A 153 8.99 -3.15 -14.59
CA ARG A 153 9.51 -4.11 -15.55
C ARG A 153 8.45 -4.71 -16.48
N GLY A 154 7.18 -4.45 -16.20
CA GLY A 154 6.08 -5.21 -16.79
C GLY A 154 5.92 -6.60 -16.15
N ASP A 155 5.04 -7.39 -16.71
CA ASP A 155 4.75 -8.76 -16.27
C ASP A 155 4.62 -9.69 -17.49
N SER A 156 4.15 -10.92 -17.31
CA SER A 156 3.95 -11.88 -18.40
C SER A 156 2.90 -11.38 -19.41
N PRO A 157 2.88 -11.92 -20.64
CA PRO A 157 1.90 -11.53 -21.66
C PRO A 157 0.43 -11.65 -21.23
N ALA A 158 0.14 -12.47 -20.23
CA ALA A 158 -1.23 -12.63 -19.69
C ALA A 158 -1.60 -11.62 -18.59
N HIS A 159 -0.71 -10.68 -18.20
CA HIS A 159 -0.90 -9.83 -17.04
C HIS A 159 -0.68 -8.33 -17.33
N TRP A 160 -0.98 -7.85 -18.53
CA TRP A 160 -0.82 -6.43 -18.89
C TRP A 160 -1.60 -5.50 -17.98
N HIS A 161 -2.86 -5.86 -17.69
CA HIS A 161 -3.77 -5.12 -16.80
C HIS A 161 -3.22 -5.03 -15.37
N TYR A 162 -2.58 -6.09 -14.88
CA TYR A 162 -1.92 -6.07 -13.58
C TYR A 162 -0.76 -5.08 -13.55
N ALA A 163 0.17 -5.17 -14.51
CA ALA A 163 1.30 -4.26 -14.61
C ALA A 163 0.83 -2.80 -14.74
N ALA A 164 -0.17 -2.53 -15.59
CA ALA A 164 -0.78 -1.21 -15.74
C ALA A 164 -1.38 -0.69 -14.43
N SER A 165 -2.14 -1.53 -13.70
CA SER A 165 -2.73 -1.15 -12.42
C SER A 165 -1.68 -0.78 -11.36
N LYS A 166 -0.60 -1.55 -11.28
CA LYS A 166 0.49 -1.31 -10.32
C LYS A 166 1.36 -0.11 -10.70
N ALA A 167 1.55 0.17 -12.00
CA ALA A 167 2.20 1.38 -12.48
C ALA A 167 1.35 2.63 -12.17
N GLY A 168 0.04 2.55 -12.37
CA GLY A 168 -0.91 3.60 -11.98
C GLY A 168 -0.85 3.92 -10.48
N MET A 169 -0.77 2.89 -9.63
CA MET A 169 -0.63 3.05 -8.19
C MET A 169 0.65 3.81 -7.81
N VAL A 170 1.78 3.52 -8.45
CA VAL A 170 3.03 4.26 -8.23
C VAL A 170 2.90 5.72 -8.68
N GLY A 171 2.30 5.96 -9.84
CA GLY A 171 2.05 7.32 -10.34
C GLY A 171 1.15 8.13 -9.39
N MET A 172 0.06 7.52 -8.92
CA MET A 172 -0.85 8.10 -7.93
C MET A 172 -0.12 8.43 -6.62
N THR A 173 0.70 7.52 -6.10
CA THR A 173 1.50 7.75 -4.88
C THR A 173 2.37 8.99 -4.99
N LYS A 174 3.09 9.15 -6.11
CA LYS A 174 3.95 10.31 -6.37
C LYS A 174 3.14 11.60 -6.47
N SER A 175 1.95 11.54 -7.07
CA SER A 175 1.05 12.71 -7.19
C SER A 175 0.55 13.16 -5.82
N ILE A 176 0.13 12.22 -4.95
CA ILE A 176 -0.30 12.52 -3.58
C ILE A 176 0.86 13.13 -2.78
N ALA A 177 2.03 12.50 -2.81
CA ALA A 177 3.22 12.99 -2.11
C ALA A 177 3.56 14.44 -2.50
N ARG A 178 3.57 14.75 -3.80
CA ARG A 178 3.87 16.10 -4.31
C ARG A 178 2.77 17.11 -3.97
N GLY A 179 1.51 16.68 -3.99
CA GLY A 179 0.36 17.57 -3.79
C GLY A 179 0.17 17.98 -2.33
N TYR A 180 0.43 17.08 -1.38
CA TYR A 180 -0.01 17.25 0.00
C TYR A 180 1.11 17.21 1.04
N ALA A 181 2.39 17.17 0.65
CA ALA A 181 3.50 17.12 1.60
C ALA A 181 3.53 18.29 2.59
N ARG A 182 3.10 19.49 2.16
CA ARG A 182 3.03 20.68 3.04
C ARG A 182 1.96 20.57 4.12
N GLU A 183 1.00 19.69 3.93
CA GLU A 183 -0.07 19.37 4.87
C GLU A 183 0.31 18.13 5.73
N GLU A 184 1.58 17.72 5.69
CA GLU A 184 2.13 16.54 6.38
C GLU A 184 1.44 15.21 5.99
N ILE A 185 0.80 15.18 4.81
CA ILE A 185 0.23 13.96 4.24
C ILE A 185 1.32 13.30 3.39
N LEU A 186 1.81 12.17 3.90
CA LEU A 186 2.95 11.45 3.33
C LEU A 186 2.47 10.22 2.58
N ALA A 187 2.99 9.99 1.39
CA ALA A 187 2.62 8.83 0.58
C ALA A 187 3.85 8.06 0.12
N PHE A 188 3.78 6.74 0.23
CA PHE A 188 4.87 5.82 -0.10
C PHE A 188 4.34 4.65 -0.91
N ALA A 189 5.21 4.03 -1.71
CA ALA A 189 4.91 2.76 -2.36
C ALA A 189 5.95 1.70 -2.00
N VAL A 190 5.51 0.45 -1.89
CA VAL A 190 6.38 -0.73 -1.82
C VAL A 190 6.16 -1.54 -3.08
N CYS A 191 7.24 -1.99 -3.70
CA CYS A 191 7.22 -2.82 -4.91
C CYS A 191 7.79 -4.22 -4.60
N PRO A 192 6.95 -5.16 -4.09
CA PRO A 192 7.39 -6.52 -3.91
C PRO A 192 7.70 -7.21 -5.25
N GLY A 193 8.62 -8.18 -5.18
CA GLY A 193 8.77 -9.21 -6.20
C GLY A 193 7.78 -10.36 -5.98
N PHE A 194 8.23 -11.58 -6.28
CA PHE A 194 7.51 -12.77 -5.82
C PHE A 194 7.66 -12.91 -4.30
N VAL A 195 6.54 -13.20 -3.65
CA VAL A 195 6.46 -13.34 -2.18
C VAL A 195 5.86 -14.71 -1.87
N MET A 196 6.41 -15.40 -0.89
CA MET A 196 5.93 -16.69 -0.42
C MET A 196 4.53 -16.53 0.19
N THR A 197 3.53 -16.74 -0.63
CA THR A 197 2.11 -16.78 -0.25
C THR A 197 1.54 -18.09 -0.81
N GLY A 198 0.40 -18.56 -0.34
CA GLY A 198 -0.15 -19.85 -0.75
C GLY A 198 -0.19 -20.13 -2.26
N MET A 199 -0.29 -19.07 -3.10
CA MET A 199 -0.17 -19.20 -4.57
C MET A 199 1.28 -19.43 -5.02
N ALA A 200 2.27 -18.89 -4.29
CA ALA A 200 3.67 -19.07 -4.64
C ALA A 200 4.16 -20.47 -4.29
N ASP A 201 3.65 -21.09 -3.21
CA ASP A 201 3.99 -22.45 -2.83
C ASP A 201 3.59 -23.46 -3.92
N GLU A 202 2.38 -23.32 -4.47
CA GLU A 202 1.89 -24.16 -5.56
C GLU A 202 2.72 -23.94 -6.85
N TYR A 203 3.09 -22.69 -7.16
CA TYR A 203 3.90 -22.37 -8.33
C TYR A 203 5.35 -22.86 -8.19
N LEU A 204 5.96 -22.70 -7.02
CA LEU A 204 7.32 -23.19 -6.74
C LEU A 204 7.39 -24.72 -6.74
N ALA A 205 6.34 -25.40 -6.28
CA ALA A 205 6.23 -26.86 -6.35
C ALA A 205 6.00 -27.35 -7.78
N SER A 206 5.58 -26.50 -8.69
CA SER A 206 5.42 -26.80 -10.11
C SER A 206 6.76 -26.71 -10.84
N ARG A 207 6.84 -27.30 -12.07
CA ARG A 207 8.05 -27.25 -12.92
C ARG A 207 8.51 -25.84 -13.33
N GLY A 208 7.79 -24.78 -12.92
CA GLY A 208 8.15 -23.37 -13.15
C GLY A 208 8.98 -22.74 -12.04
N GLY A 209 9.10 -23.38 -10.88
CA GLY A 209 9.78 -22.84 -9.71
C GLY A 209 11.27 -22.51 -9.93
N ASP A 210 12.01 -23.39 -10.60
CA ASP A 210 13.44 -23.17 -10.90
C ASP A 210 13.66 -21.94 -11.80
N LYS A 211 12.78 -21.71 -12.78
CA LYS A 211 12.85 -20.52 -13.64
C LYS A 211 12.54 -19.24 -12.88
N LEU A 212 11.59 -19.30 -11.95
CA LEU A 212 11.28 -18.19 -11.06
C LEU A 212 12.46 -17.81 -10.19
N LEU A 213 13.08 -18.80 -9.56
CA LEU A 213 14.24 -18.60 -8.68
C LEU A 213 15.47 -18.10 -9.45
N ALA A 214 15.68 -18.57 -10.67
CA ALA A 214 16.76 -18.11 -11.54
C ALA A 214 16.63 -16.61 -11.91
N ASP A 215 15.41 -16.05 -11.91
CA ASP A 215 15.15 -14.60 -12.15
C ASP A 215 15.38 -13.75 -10.88
N ILE A 216 15.68 -14.36 -9.74
CA ILE A 216 15.87 -13.66 -8.46
C ILE A 216 17.32 -13.83 -7.99
N PRO A 217 18.19 -12.80 -8.13
CA PRO A 217 19.62 -12.89 -7.73
C PRO A 217 19.83 -13.29 -6.27
N LEU A 218 18.89 -12.96 -5.36
CA LEU A 218 18.92 -13.41 -3.96
C LEU A 218 18.76 -14.93 -3.81
N GLY A 219 18.34 -15.66 -4.86
CA GLY A 219 18.17 -17.12 -4.86
C GLY A 219 16.92 -17.62 -4.12
N ARG A 220 16.06 -16.71 -3.66
CA ARG A 220 14.77 -17.06 -3.01
C ARG A 220 13.73 -15.98 -3.22
N VAL A 221 12.48 -16.33 -3.07
CA VAL A 221 11.39 -15.36 -2.99
C VAL A 221 11.42 -14.64 -1.63
N ALA A 222 10.82 -13.44 -1.56
CA ALA A 222 10.67 -12.73 -0.29
C ALA A 222 9.60 -13.40 0.58
N SER A 223 9.71 -13.25 1.90
CA SER A 223 8.61 -13.63 2.80
C SER A 223 7.60 -12.49 2.93
N PRO A 224 6.34 -12.77 3.32
CA PRO A 224 5.37 -11.74 3.67
C PRO A 224 5.88 -10.77 4.74
N GLU A 225 6.65 -11.27 5.71
CA GLU A 225 7.21 -10.51 6.83
C GLU A 225 8.28 -9.52 6.36
N GLU A 226 9.07 -9.84 5.33
CA GLU A 226 10.04 -8.91 4.74
C GLU A 226 9.31 -7.71 4.13
N VAL A 227 8.22 -7.93 3.40
CA VAL A 227 7.39 -6.84 2.86
C VAL A 227 6.71 -6.06 3.98
N ALA A 228 6.18 -6.77 4.99
CA ALA A 228 5.49 -6.18 6.12
C ALA A 228 6.42 -5.29 6.96
N SER A 229 7.69 -5.66 7.14
CA SER A 229 8.66 -4.86 7.87
C SER A 229 8.89 -3.50 7.21
N VAL A 230 9.00 -3.48 5.88
CA VAL A 230 9.15 -2.23 5.11
C VAL A 230 7.87 -1.40 5.16
N ALA A 231 6.70 -2.03 4.99
CA ALA A 231 5.42 -1.34 5.06
C ALA A 231 5.19 -0.72 6.46
N ALA A 232 5.51 -1.44 7.53
CA ALA A 232 5.40 -0.94 8.90
C ALA A 232 6.37 0.22 9.18
N TYR A 233 7.61 0.14 8.68
CA TYR A 233 8.56 1.26 8.75
C TYR A 233 8.01 2.51 8.06
N LEU A 234 7.48 2.39 6.85
CA LEU A 234 6.88 3.51 6.11
C LEU A 234 5.64 4.08 6.81
N ALA A 235 4.83 3.20 7.39
CA ALA A 235 3.62 3.56 8.11
C ALA A 235 3.88 4.34 9.41
N LEU A 236 4.95 4.01 10.14
CA LEU A 236 5.14 4.49 11.51
C LEU A 236 6.41 5.33 11.73
N GLU A 237 7.50 5.04 11.00
CA GLU A 237 8.85 5.50 11.37
C GLU A 237 9.54 6.34 10.29
N ALA A 238 9.21 6.12 9.01
CA ALA A 238 9.90 6.79 7.91
C ALA A 238 9.89 8.32 8.06
N PRO A 239 11.03 9.00 7.90
CA PRO A 239 11.09 10.45 7.99
C PRO A 239 10.26 11.10 6.87
N ALA A 240 9.66 12.25 7.16
CA ALA A 240 8.77 12.95 6.22
C ALA A 240 9.45 13.25 4.88
N SER A 241 10.76 13.49 4.88
CA SER A 241 11.54 13.73 3.65
C SER A 241 11.57 12.55 2.68
N MET A 242 11.18 11.35 3.11
CA MET A 242 11.01 10.18 2.24
C MET A 242 9.68 10.17 1.49
N THR A 243 8.75 11.12 1.69
CA THR A 243 7.47 11.13 0.98
C THR A 243 7.68 11.05 -0.54
N GLY A 244 6.93 10.21 -1.21
CA GLY A 244 7.10 9.90 -2.63
C GLY A 244 8.08 8.76 -2.92
N ALA A 245 8.77 8.23 -1.91
CA ALA A 245 9.66 7.08 -2.08
C ALA A 245 8.89 5.84 -2.54
N VAL A 246 9.57 5.08 -3.39
CA VAL A 246 9.13 3.77 -3.87
C VAL A 246 10.23 2.77 -3.54
N LEU A 247 9.94 1.83 -2.65
CA LEU A 247 10.93 0.87 -2.15
C LEU A 247 10.71 -0.50 -2.77
N ASP A 248 11.80 -1.08 -3.29
CA ASP A 248 11.77 -2.42 -3.85
C ASP A 248 12.06 -3.48 -2.78
N VAL A 249 11.24 -4.56 -2.76
CA VAL A 249 11.42 -5.74 -1.91
C VAL A 249 11.30 -6.97 -2.83
N ASN A 250 12.30 -7.19 -3.67
CA ASN A 250 12.17 -8.12 -4.79
C ASN A 250 13.41 -9.03 -5.01
N GLY A 251 14.38 -9.05 -4.08
CA GLY A 251 15.56 -9.89 -4.18
C GLY A 251 16.47 -9.54 -5.37
N ALA A 252 16.47 -8.27 -5.79
CA ALA A 252 17.16 -7.74 -6.97
C ALA A 252 16.66 -8.31 -8.32
N SER A 253 15.49 -8.94 -8.36
CA SER A 253 14.88 -9.41 -9.62
C SER A 253 14.45 -8.24 -10.55
N PHE A 254 14.52 -7.03 -10.05
CA PHE A 254 14.48 -5.78 -10.79
C PHE A 254 15.20 -4.68 -9.99
N VAL A 255 16.08 -3.92 -10.66
CA VAL A 255 16.79 -2.77 -10.11
C VAL A 255 16.52 -1.57 -11.01
N ARG A 256 16.23 -0.42 -10.42
CA ARG A 256 15.95 0.86 -11.10
C ARG A 256 17.21 1.67 -11.26
#